data_ce64526f437d5023e2ee41af42147496
#
_entry.id   ce64526f437d5023e2ee41af42147496
#
_cell.length_a   1.000
_cell.length_b   1.000
_cell.length_c   1.000
_cell.angle_alpha   90.00
_cell.angle_beta   90.00
_cell.angle_gamma   90.00
#
_symmetry.space_group_name_H-M   'P 1'
#
loop_
_entity.id
_entity.type
_entity.pdbx_description
1 polymer ?
#
loop_
_entity_poly.entity_id
_entity_poly.type
_entity_poly.pdbx_seq_one_letter_code
_entity_poly.pdbx_strand_id
1 'polypeptide(L)'
;MNAEMQPLFWRISQTKQQGMSVVSLLMPADAGGDVAEVPMDVSFPSKSPFYEPQDLRWSEEDSNLFLDLIERVVDTNDRPDIELDLNDDVVQGIVQLVALHRFQTPRPLDELLADDVITEREELEIGDLVSLNTQFGAPLAIIVGLDAIDATCVLLDPLINPDGEILIPDHSVLMVNRLAVLPAAFAVTDNGEGAILH
;
A
#
# COMPACT_ATOMS: atom_id res chain seq x y z
N MET A 1 21.73 -12.72 -25.65
CA MET A 1 21.22 -13.78 -24.73
C MET A 1 20.20 -13.08 -23.85
N ASN A 2 18.91 -13.39 -24.05
CA ASN A 2 17.88 -12.89 -23.16
C ASN A 2 18.09 -13.59 -21.81
N ALA A 3 18.45 -12.84 -20.78
CA ALA A 3 18.33 -13.34 -19.44
C ALA A 3 16.82 -13.58 -19.21
N GLU A 4 16.40 -14.83 -19.22
CA GLU A 4 15.06 -15.18 -18.78
C GLU A 4 14.96 -14.72 -17.34
N MET A 5 14.26 -13.62 -17.09
CA MET A 5 13.94 -13.18 -15.73
C MET A 5 13.19 -14.33 -15.07
N GLN A 6 13.78 -14.88 -14.02
CA GLN A 6 13.12 -15.94 -13.27
C GLN A 6 11.86 -15.34 -12.62
N PRO A 7 10.73 -16.06 -12.69
CA PRO A 7 9.48 -15.54 -12.15
C PRO A 7 9.56 -15.35 -10.63
N LEU A 8 9.03 -14.26 -10.13
CA LEU A 8 8.82 -14.00 -8.72
C LEU A 8 7.60 -14.78 -8.21
N PHE A 9 7.62 -15.14 -6.93
CA PHE A 9 6.52 -15.83 -6.27
C PHE A 9 6.22 -15.19 -4.92
N TRP A 10 4.94 -15.19 -4.57
CA TRP A 10 4.46 -14.98 -3.22
C TRP A 10 4.38 -16.33 -2.50
N ARG A 11 4.91 -16.43 -1.31
CA ARG A 11 4.73 -17.60 -0.44
C ARG A 11 3.76 -17.27 0.67
N ILE A 12 2.72 -18.10 0.78
CA ILE A 12 1.78 -18.06 1.89
C ILE A 12 2.17 -19.12 2.90
N SER A 13 2.40 -18.69 4.14
CA SER A 13 2.77 -19.57 5.23
C SER A 13 1.86 -19.37 6.44
N GLN A 14 1.50 -20.46 7.11
CA GLN A 14 0.74 -20.37 8.36
C GLN A 14 1.64 -19.94 9.51
N THR A 15 1.15 -19.01 10.31
CA THR A 15 1.86 -18.61 11.54
C THR A 15 1.64 -19.62 12.65
N LYS A 16 2.48 -19.56 13.70
CA LYS A 16 2.25 -20.29 14.94
C LYS A 16 0.97 -19.88 15.66
N GLN A 17 0.46 -18.69 15.37
CA GLN A 17 -0.81 -18.19 15.86
C GLN A 17 -1.93 -18.83 15.04
N GLN A 18 -2.74 -19.66 15.66
CA GLN A 18 -3.84 -20.37 15.00
C GLN A 18 -4.77 -19.38 14.26
N GLY A 19 -5.07 -19.69 13.01
CA GLY A 19 -6.03 -18.96 12.21
C GLY A 19 -5.47 -17.74 11.46
N MET A 20 -4.15 -17.56 11.41
CA MET A 20 -3.50 -16.50 10.64
C MET A 20 -2.47 -17.05 9.67
N SER A 21 -2.39 -16.46 8.50
CA SER A 21 -1.33 -16.69 7.50
C SER A 21 -0.59 -15.40 7.20
N VAL A 22 0.65 -15.53 6.77
CA VAL A 22 1.55 -14.42 6.38
C VAL A 22 2.07 -14.62 4.97
N VAL A 23 2.51 -13.54 4.37
CA VAL A 23 3.04 -13.49 3.00
C VAL A 23 4.53 -13.18 3.04
N SER A 24 5.29 -13.86 2.20
CA SER A 24 6.69 -13.54 1.88
C SER A 24 6.87 -13.45 0.37
N LEU A 25 7.79 -12.62 -0.10
CA LEU A 25 8.24 -12.62 -1.48
C LEU A 25 9.39 -13.59 -1.64
N LEU A 26 9.33 -14.49 -2.62
CA LEU A 26 10.40 -15.36 -3.03
C LEU A 26 11.13 -14.75 -4.20
N MET A 27 12.41 -14.47 -4.02
CA MET A 27 13.30 -14.01 -5.08
C MET A 27 14.18 -15.13 -5.57
N PRO A 28 14.33 -15.29 -6.89
CA PRO A 28 15.32 -16.20 -7.43
C PRO A 28 16.70 -15.73 -6.98
N ALA A 29 17.52 -16.65 -6.50
CA ALA A 29 18.90 -16.33 -6.20
C ALA A 29 19.71 -16.15 -7.47
N ASP A 30 20.74 -15.31 -7.41
CA ASP A 30 21.77 -15.24 -8.43
C ASP A 30 22.35 -16.64 -8.68
N ALA A 31 22.84 -16.88 -9.91
CA ALA A 31 23.24 -18.17 -10.45
C ALA A 31 23.86 -19.13 -9.42
N GLY A 32 23.05 -20.00 -8.84
CA GLY A 32 23.49 -21.11 -7.96
C GLY A 32 23.32 -20.86 -6.45
N GLY A 33 22.67 -19.77 -6.04
CA GLY A 33 22.35 -19.50 -4.63
C GLY A 33 20.99 -20.05 -4.18
N ASP A 34 20.71 -19.95 -2.88
CA ASP A 34 19.41 -20.29 -2.31
C ASP A 34 18.39 -19.18 -2.61
N VAL A 35 17.13 -19.54 -2.78
CA VAL A 35 16.01 -18.60 -2.95
C VAL A 35 15.95 -17.70 -1.72
N ALA A 36 16.02 -16.37 -1.93
CA ALA A 36 15.82 -15.41 -0.86
C ALA A 36 14.33 -15.28 -0.56
N GLU A 37 13.97 -15.35 0.72
CA GLU A 37 12.60 -15.16 1.20
C GLU A 37 12.54 -13.86 2.01
N VAL A 38 11.74 -12.90 1.55
CA VAL A 38 11.57 -11.59 2.18
C VAL A 38 10.17 -11.51 2.77
N PRO A 39 10.03 -11.47 4.12
CA PRO A 39 8.72 -11.38 4.74
C PRO A 39 8.07 -10.02 4.47
N MET A 40 6.75 -10.05 4.20
CA MET A 40 5.90 -8.88 4.07
C MET A 40 5.12 -8.67 5.36
N ASP A 41 4.85 -7.41 5.71
CA ASP A 41 3.94 -7.08 6.82
C ASP A 41 2.48 -7.20 6.36
N VAL A 42 2.12 -8.41 5.96
CA VAL A 42 0.78 -8.76 5.49
C VAL A 42 0.35 -10.04 6.16
N SER A 43 -0.75 -9.95 6.89
CA SER A 43 -1.38 -11.11 7.51
C SER A 43 -2.88 -11.13 7.22
N PHE A 44 -3.45 -12.33 7.15
CA PHE A 44 -4.88 -12.49 6.91
C PHE A 44 -5.46 -13.69 7.64
N PRO A 45 -6.76 -13.62 8.00
CA PRO A 45 -7.41 -14.67 8.79
C PRO A 45 -7.74 -15.91 7.95
N SER A 46 -8.07 -17.01 8.63
CA SER A 46 -8.47 -18.29 8.03
C SER A 46 -9.66 -18.24 7.07
N LYS A 47 -10.40 -17.14 7.07
CA LYS A 47 -11.51 -16.91 6.12
C LYS A 47 -11.06 -16.38 4.76
N SER A 48 -9.81 -15.94 4.65
CA SER A 48 -9.26 -15.47 3.37
C SER A 48 -9.14 -16.62 2.37
N PRO A 49 -9.41 -16.40 1.07
CA PRO A 49 -9.17 -17.38 0.02
C PRO A 49 -7.69 -17.75 -0.14
N PHE A 50 -6.79 -16.96 0.44
CA PHE A 50 -5.34 -17.18 0.42
C PHE A 50 -4.80 -17.87 1.68
N TYR A 51 -5.67 -18.31 2.60
CA TYR A 51 -5.23 -18.84 3.90
C TYR A 51 -4.38 -20.11 3.82
N GLU A 52 -4.65 -20.96 2.85
CA GLU A 52 -3.92 -22.24 2.73
C GLU A 52 -2.47 -22.00 2.26
N PRO A 53 -1.48 -22.72 2.85
CA PRO A 53 -0.09 -22.63 2.45
C PRO A 53 0.08 -22.92 0.95
N GLN A 54 0.67 -22.00 0.21
CA GLN A 54 0.88 -22.14 -1.23
C GLN A 54 1.92 -21.11 -1.73
N ASP A 55 2.51 -21.43 -2.88
CA ASP A 55 3.31 -20.45 -3.63
C ASP A 55 2.48 -19.97 -4.82
N LEU A 56 2.28 -18.64 -4.90
CA LEU A 56 1.53 -17.97 -5.97
C LEU A 56 2.49 -17.18 -6.85
N ARG A 57 2.39 -17.36 -8.15
CA ARG A 57 3.19 -16.59 -9.09
C ARG A 57 2.82 -15.11 -9.00
N TRP A 58 3.83 -14.25 -9.05
CA TRP A 58 3.67 -12.82 -9.29
C TRP A 58 2.88 -12.61 -10.58
N SER A 59 1.76 -11.89 -10.51
CA SER A 59 0.85 -11.72 -11.64
C SER A 59 1.23 -10.52 -12.51
N GLU A 60 0.57 -10.40 -13.65
CA GLU A 60 0.67 -9.20 -14.49
C GLU A 60 0.13 -7.97 -13.75
N GLU A 61 -0.94 -8.12 -12.96
CA GLU A 61 -1.51 -7.06 -12.12
C GLU A 61 -0.51 -6.59 -11.06
N ASP A 62 0.19 -7.52 -10.39
CA ASP A 62 1.26 -7.18 -9.43
C ASP A 62 2.39 -6.39 -10.12
N SER A 63 2.76 -6.79 -11.34
CA SER A 63 3.81 -6.14 -12.12
C SER A 63 3.42 -4.74 -12.55
N ASN A 64 2.19 -4.56 -13.03
CA ASN A 64 1.68 -3.26 -13.45
C ASN A 64 1.61 -2.29 -12.26
N LEU A 65 1.02 -2.73 -11.14
CA LEU A 65 0.97 -1.91 -9.93
C LEU A 65 2.37 -1.54 -9.42
N PHE A 66 3.31 -2.49 -9.43
CA PHE A 66 4.69 -2.22 -9.04
C PHE A 66 5.34 -1.14 -9.93
N LEU A 67 5.14 -1.23 -11.26
CA LEU A 67 5.70 -0.26 -12.21
C LEU A 67 5.06 1.13 -12.04
N ASP A 68 3.74 1.21 -11.90
CA ASP A 68 3.03 2.47 -11.67
C ASP A 68 3.52 3.16 -10.38
N LEU A 69 3.69 2.38 -9.30
CA LEU A 69 4.20 2.90 -8.02
C LEU A 69 5.67 3.34 -8.12
N ILE A 70 6.52 2.57 -8.80
CA ILE A 70 7.94 2.94 -9.02
C ILE A 70 8.02 4.25 -9.80
N GLU A 71 7.28 4.37 -10.89
CA GLU A 71 7.29 5.56 -11.75
C GLU A 71 6.86 6.81 -10.98
N ARG A 72 5.90 6.67 -10.07
CA ARG A 72 5.35 7.79 -9.32
C ARG A 72 6.15 8.16 -8.07
N VAL A 73 6.65 7.17 -7.33
CA VAL A 73 7.33 7.37 -6.03
C VAL A 73 8.82 7.64 -6.22
N VAL A 74 9.44 7.04 -7.23
CA VAL A 74 10.87 7.20 -7.51
C VAL A 74 11.04 8.20 -8.63
N ASP A 75 11.80 9.27 -8.39
CA ASP A 75 12.23 10.16 -9.49
C ASP A 75 13.20 9.41 -10.40
N THR A 76 12.64 8.88 -11.49
CA THR A 76 13.37 8.05 -12.47
C THR A 76 14.46 8.82 -13.22
N ASN A 77 14.46 10.15 -13.15
CA ASN A 77 15.53 10.97 -13.75
C ASN A 77 16.86 10.79 -13.04
N ASP A 78 16.82 10.47 -11.74
CA ASP A 78 18.03 10.27 -10.91
C ASP A 78 18.49 8.79 -10.88
N ARG A 79 17.63 7.83 -11.30
CA ARG A 79 17.92 6.39 -11.26
C ARG A 79 17.49 5.70 -12.57
N PRO A 80 18.30 5.74 -13.63
CA PRO A 80 17.93 5.18 -14.94
C PRO A 80 17.81 3.65 -14.97
N ASP A 81 18.40 2.94 -14.02
CA ASP A 81 18.40 1.47 -13.93
C ASP A 81 17.80 1.03 -12.60
N ILE A 82 16.45 0.97 -12.54
CA ILE A 82 15.77 0.41 -11.37
C ILE A 82 15.82 -1.11 -11.47
N GLU A 83 16.77 -1.71 -10.77
CA GLU A 83 16.76 -3.13 -10.47
C GLU A 83 15.85 -3.39 -9.26
N LEU A 84 15.22 -4.57 -9.22
CA LEU A 84 14.45 -5.01 -8.06
C LEU A 84 15.43 -5.34 -6.91
N ASP A 85 16.01 -4.31 -6.32
CA ASP A 85 16.90 -4.44 -5.16
C ASP A 85 16.07 -4.25 -3.87
N LEU A 86 15.73 -5.36 -3.21
CA LEU A 86 15.02 -5.34 -1.94
C LEU A 86 15.88 -4.89 -0.74
N ASN A 87 17.15 -4.54 -0.95
CA ASN A 87 17.92 -3.82 0.05
C ASN A 87 17.65 -2.30 0.01
N ASP A 88 16.99 -1.81 -1.05
CA ASP A 88 16.51 -0.43 -1.12
C ASP A 88 15.16 -0.34 -0.39
N ASP A 89 15.09 0.47 0.66
CA ASP A 89 13.90 0.64 1.50
C ASP A 89 12.68 1.12 0.71
N VAL A 90 12.89 1.92 -0.35
CA VAL A 90 11.79 2.41 -1.21
C VAL A 90 11.22 1.27 -2.03
N VAL A 91 12.07 0.45 -2.64
CA VAL A 91 11.66 -0.74 -3.41
C VAL A 91 10.93 -1.72 -2.51
N GLN A 92 11.45 -1.96 -1.30
CA GLN A 92 10.80 -2.82 -0.31
C GLN A 92 9.42 -2.28 0.09
N GLY A 93 9.30 -0.96 0.32
CA GLY A 93 8.02 -0.30 0.62
C GLY A 93 7.02 -0.47 -0.51
N ILE A 94 7.43 -0.34 -1.78
CA ILE A 94 6.56 -0.52 -2.94
C ILE A 94 6.11 -1.98 -3.06
N VAL A 95 6.99 -2.95 -2.87
CA VAL A 95 6.63 -4.38 -2.85
C VAL A 95 5.63 -4.68 -1.73
N GLN A 96 5.80 -4.05 -0.57
CA GLN A 96 4.84 -4.13 0.54
C GLN A 96 3.44 -3.63 0.14
N LEU A 97 3.35 -2.50 -0.59
CA LEU A 97 2.07 -1.98 -1.11
C LEU A 97 1.40 -2.94 -2.09
N VAL A 98 2.18 -3.55 -2.99
CA VAL A 98 1.68 -4.58 -3.91
C VAL A 98 1.13 -5.79 -3.15
N ALA A 99 1.83 -6.25 -2.11
CA ALA A 99 1.37 -7.34 -1.27
C ALA A 99 0.06 -7.00 -0.53
N LEU A 100 -0.04 -5.80 0.04
CA LEU A 100 -1.25 -5.32 0.71
C LEU A 100 -2.44 -5.28 -0.26
N HIS A 101 -2.26 -4.70 -1.44
CA HIS A 101 -3.29 -4.64 -2.48
C HIS A 101 -3.77 -6.03 -2.91
N ARG A 102 -2.84 -6.98 -3.07
CA ARG A 102 -3.17 -8.31 -3.55
C ARG A 102 -3.89 -9.17 -2.52
N PHE A 103 -3.48 -9.12 -1.26
CA PHE A 103 -3.88 -10.10 -0.24
C PHE A 103 -4.89 -9.58 0.77
N GLN A 104 -5.01 -8.27 0.94
CA GLN A 104 -6.02 -7.69 1.81
C GLN A 104 -7.27 -7.29 1.03
N THR A 105 -8.43 -7.57 1.60
CA THR A 105 -9.70 -7.09 1.05
C THR A 105 -9.89 -5.63 1.46
N PRO A 106 -10.10 -4.69 0.51
CA PRO A 106 -10.34 -3.30 0.84
C PRO A 106 -11.54 -3.13 1.78
N ARG A 107 -11.37 -2.33 2.83
CA ARG A 107 -12.42 -2.01 3.78
C ARG A 107 -13.10 -0.70 3.36
N PRO A 108 -14.43 -0.66 3.20
CA PRO A 108 -15.15 0.60 2.97
C PRO A 108 -14.96 1.57 4.14
N LEU A 109 -14.76 2.85 3.83
CA LEU A 109 -14.54 3.91 4.83
C LEU A 109 -15.75 4.85 5.00
N ASP A 110 -16.86 4.60 4.32
CA ASP A 110 -18.02 5.51 4.19
C ASP A 110 -18.52 6.10 5.52
N GLU A 111 -18.57 5.30 6.58
CA GLU A 111 -19.08 5.71 7.89
C GLU A 111 -18.16 6.68 8.64
N LEU A 112 -16.90 6.78 8.25
CA LEU A 112 -15.88 7.61 8.90
C LEU A 112 -15.51 8.85 8.08
N LEU A 113 -16.04 9.00 6.86
CA LEU A 113 -15.79 10.16 6.02
C LEU A 113 -16.47 11.40 6.58
N ALA A 114 -15.86 12.57 6.35
CA ALA A 114 -16.47 13.85 6.67
C ALA A 114 -17.58 14.19 5.65
N ASP A 115 -18.58 14.94 6.09
CA ASP A 115 -19.71 15.34 5.25
C ASP A 115 -19.36 16.45 4.23
N ASP A 116 -18.19 17.07 4.37
CA ASP A 116 -17.77 18.18 3.54
C ASP A 116 -17.29 17.70 2.16
N VAL A 117 -17.97 18.13 1.11
CA VAL A 117 -17.57 17.87 -0.28
C VAL A 117 -16.55 18.90 -0.72
N ILE A 118 -15.34 18.46 -1.04
CA ILE A 118 -14.31 19.34 -1.60
C ILE A 118 -14.45 19.38 -3.12
N THR A 119 -14.54 20.58 -3.66
CA THR A 119 -14.85 20.84 -5.09
C THR A 119 -13.62 20.97 -5.96
N GLU A 120 -12.44 21.22 -5.41
CA GLU A 120 -11.19 21.28 -6.18
C GLU A 120 -10.60 19.87 -6.29
N ARG A 121 -10.51 19.37 -7.52
CA ARG A 121 -10.00 18.05 -7.83
C ARG A 121 -8.79 18.16 -8.73
N GLU A 122 -7.70 17.63 -8.26
CA GLU A 122 -6.61 17.19 -9.12
C GLU A 122 -6.98 15.83 -9.74
N GLU A 123 -6.43 15.53 -10.90
CA GLU A 123 -6.54 14.21 -11.49
C GLU A 123 -5.77 13.23 -10.61
N LEU A 124 -6.46 12.20 -10.10
CA LEU A 124 -5.88 11.19 -9.22
C LEU A 124 -5.23 10.09 -10.04
N GLU A 125 -4.02 9.70 -9.64
CA GLU A 125 -3.26 8.62 -10.26
C GLU A 125 -2.82 7.58 -9.21
N ILE A 126 -2.55 6.36 -9.65
CA ILE A 126 -1.94 5.33 -8.81
C ILE A 126 -0.56 5.81 -8.36
N GLY A 127 -0.25 5.64 -7.08
CA GLY A 127 1.00 6.12 -6.48
C GLY A 127 0.93 7.55 -5.92
N ASP A 128 -0.19 8.27 -6.09
CA ASP A 128 -0.34 9.57 -5.46
C ASP A 128 -0.41 9.44 -3.95
N LEU A 129 0.36 10.29 -3.26
CA LEU A 129 0.20 10.55 -1.84
C LEU A 129 -0.97 11.49 -1.64
N VAL A 130 -1.91 11.08 -0.82
CA VAL A 130 -3.17 11.78 -0.58
C VAL A 130 -3.51 11.79 0.90
N SER A 131 -4.46 12.63 1.28
CA SER A 131 -5.09 12.58 2.60
C SER A 131 -6.54 12.15 2.45
N LEU A 132 -7.05 11.39 3.42
CA LEU A 132 -8.45 10.98 3.43
C LEU A 132 -9.26 11.92 4.30
N ASN A 133 -10.32 12.52 3.73
CA ASN A 133 -11.20 13.44 4.46
C ASN A 133 -12.10 12.68 5.42
N THR A 134 -11.68 12.55 6.69
CA THR A 134 -12.45 11.83 7.70
C THR A 134 -12.95 12.75 8.82
N GLN A 135 -13.95 12.29 9.59
CA GLN A 135 -14.48 13.00 10.76
C GLN A 135 -13.43 13.18 11.89
N PHE A 136 -12.33 12.43 11.83
CA PHE A 136 -11.31 12.39 12.87
C PHE A 136 -9.94 12.91 12.39
N GLY A 137 -9.90 13.59 11.27
CA GLY A 137 -8.67 14.14 10.70
C GLY A 137 -8.45 13.72 9.25
N ALA A 138 -7.27 14.02 8.74
CA ALA A 138 -6.90 13.77 7.35
C ALA A 138 -5.64 12.87 7.28
N PRO A 139 -5.75 11.57 7.63
CA PRO A 139 -4.59 10.68 7.63
C PRO A 139 -4.00 10.53 6.23
N LEU A 140 -2.68 10.38 6.17
CA LEU A 140 -1.95 10.17 4.93
C LEU A 140 -2.18 8.77 4.39
N ALA A 141 -2.37 8.66 3.09
CA ALA A 141 -2.54 7.42 2.37
C ALA A 141 -1.88 7.48 0.98
N ILE A 142 -1.69 6.32 0.37
CA ILE A 142 -1.22 6.19 -1.01
C ILE A 142 -2.26 5.45 -1.83
N ILE A 143 -2.52 5.92 -3.05
CA ILE A 143 -3.46 5.29 -3.97
C ILE A 143 -2.78 4.07 -4.61
N VAL A 144 -3.42 2.90 -4.50
CA VAL A 144 -2.97 1.64 -5.11
C VAL A 144 -3.96 1.07 -6.13
N GLY A 145 -5.12 1.70 -6.28
CA GLY A 145 -6.11 1.34 -7.29
C GLY A 145 -7.12 2.44 -7.50
N LEU A 146 -7.63 2.56 -8.70
CA LEU A 146 -8.65 3.54 -9.08
C LEU A 146 -9.69 2.91 -10.00
N ASP A 147 -10.95 3.20 -9.75
CA ASP A 147 -12.01 2.98 -10.70
C ASP A 147 -12.79 4.28 -10.98
N ALA A 148 -13.96 4.20 -11.63
CA ALA A 148 -14.72 5.40 -12.00
C ALA A 148 -15.28 6.19 -10.79
N ILE A 149 -15.48 5.53 -9.65
CA ILE A 149 -16.18 6.06 -8.47
C ILE A 149 -15.26 6.09 -7.25
N ASP A 150 -14.47 5.03 -7.06
CA ASP A 150 -13.73 4.78 -5.85
C ASP A 150 -12.21 4.79 -6.07
N ALA A 151 -11.49 5.06 -5.01
CA ALA A 151 -10.05 4.87 -4.90
C ALA A 151 -9.77 3.79 -3.84
N THR A 152 -8.87 2.87 -4.17
CA THR A 152 -8.29 1.95 -3.20
C THR A 152 -7.00 2.54 -2.68
N CYS A 153 -6.93 2.76 -1.38
CA CYS A 153 -5.81 3.42 -0.72
C CYS A 153 -5.20 2.52 0.35
N VAL A 154 -3.90 2.61 0.54
CA VAL A 154 -3.21 2.07 1.71
C VAL A 154 -2.94 3.21 2.68
N LEU A 155 -3.39 3.06 3.91
CA LEU A 155 -3.19 4.04 4.96
C LEU A 155 -1.72 4.03 5.41
N LEU A 156 -1.06 5.18 5.40
CA LEU A 156 0.33 5.33 5.86
C LEU A 156 0.41 5.79 7.33
N ASP A 157 -0.58 6.58 7.76
CA ASP A 157 -0.75 7.00 9.16
C ASP A 157 -2.00 6.35 9.73
N PRO A 158 -2.01 5.93 11.01
CA PRO A 158 -3.22 5.39 11.63
C PRO A 158 -4.30 6.46 11.76
N LEU A 159 -5.58 6.09 11.59
CA LEU A 159 -6.70 6.94 11.93
C LEU A 159 -6.99 6.82 13.42
N ILE A 160 -6.88 7.93 14.14
CA ILE A 160 -6.99 7.98 15.60
C ILE A 160 -8.15 8.91 15.98
N ASN A 161 -8.99 8.48 16.94
CA ASN A 161 -10.05 9.32 17.46
C ASN A 161 -9.51 10.37 18.48
N PRO A 162 -10.31 11.37 18.89
CA PRO A 162 -9.89 12.39 19.87
C PRO A 162 -9.48 11.83 21.24
N ASP A 163 -9.90 10.63 21.58
CA ASP A 163 -9.54 9.94 22.84
C ASP A 163 -8.20 9.20 22.74
N GLY A 164 -7.55 9.23 21.56
CA GLY A 164 -6.27 8.57 21.31
C GLY A 164 -6.39 7.08 20.97
N GLU A 165 -7.58 6.59 20.66
CA GLU A 165 -7.81 5.20 20.24
C GLU A 165 -7.62 5.07 18.73
N ILE A 166 -6.88 4.04 18.30
CA ILE A 166 -6.69 3.73 16.89
C ILE A 166 -7.98 3.10 16.35
N LEU A 167 -8.67 3.82 15.46
CA LEU A 167 -9.86 3.35 14.77
C LEU A 167 -9.49 2.45 13.58
N ILE A 168 -8.45 2.83 12.85
CA ILE A 168 -7.91 2.09 11.72
C ILE A 168 -6.39 2.16 11.80
N PRO A 169 -5.69 1.03 11.86
CA PRO A 169 -4.23 1.03 11.87
C PRO A 169 -3.66 1.44 10.50
N ASP A 170 -2.43 1.91 10.49
CA ASP A 170 -1.61 2.02 9.30
C ASP A 170 -1.53 0.68 8.54
N HIS A 171 -1.12 0.72 7.30
CA HIS A 171 -1.09 -0.43 6.37
C HIS A 171 -2.46 -1.11 6.14
N SER A 172 -3.57 -0.48 6.57
CA SER A 172 -4.91 -0.93 6.20
C SER A 172 -5.23 -0.55 4.75
N VAL A 173 -5.83 -1.49 4.01
CA VAL A 173 -6.32 -1.23 2.66
C VAL A 173 -7.77 -0.76 2.74
N LEU A 174 -8.04 0.43 2.22
CA LEU A 174 -9.31 1.12 2.31
C LEU A 174 -9.89 1.37 0.91
N MET A 175 -11.20 1.31 0.80
CA MET A 175 -11.94 1.76 -0.38
C MET A 175 -12.72 3.02 0.00
N VAL A 176 -12.47 4.10 -0.70
CA VAL A 176 -13.07 5.41 -0.44
C VAL A 176 -13.62 6.01 -1.73
N ASN A 177 -14.71 6.76 -1.63
CA ASN A 177 -15.17 7.54 -2.77
C ASN A 177 -14.09 8.57 -3.15
N ARG A 178 -13.80 8.72 -4.44
CA ARG A 178 -12.78 9.66 -4.95
C ARG A 178 -13.01 11.10 -4.49
N LEU A 179 -14.26 11.45 -4.12
CA LEU A 179 -14.63 12.76 -3.59
C LEU A 179 -14.09 13.03 -2.18
N ALA A 180 -13.77 11.98 -1.44
CA ALA A 180 -13.20 12.07 -0.09
C ALA A 180 -11.66 12.10 -0.08
N VAL A 181 -11.03 12.07 -1.25
CA VAL A 181 -9.57 12.13 -1.40
C VAL A 181 -9.13 13.58 -1.54
N LEU A 182 -8.17 14.00 -0.72
CA LEU A 182 -7.59 15.34 -0.64
C LEU A 182 -6.12 15.32 -1.05
N PRO A 183 -5.56 16.45 -1.53
CA PRO A 183 -4.12 16.59 -1.66
C PRO A 183 -3.38 16.32 -0.34
N ALA A 184 -2.20 15.71 -0.41
CA ALA A 184 -1.41 15.32 0.77
C ALA A 184 -1.04 16.49 1.71
N ALA A 185 -1.06 17.73 1.23
CA ALA A 185 -0.79 18.92 2.04
C ALA A 185 -1.72 19.07 3.26
N PHE A 186 -2.90 18.46 3.25
CA PHE A 186 -3.85 18.47 4.37
C PHE A 186 -3.45 17.53 5.51
N ALA A 187 -2.58 16.57 5.29
CA ALA A 187 -2.13 15.64 6.35
C ALA A 187 -1.22 16.31 7.40
N VAL A 188 -0.60 17.45 7.09
CA VAL A 188 0.45 18.07 7.92
C VAL A 188 -0.10 19.01 9.00
N THR A 189 -1.39 19.34 9.02
CA THR A 189 -1.93 20.43 9.84
C THR A 189 -2.44 20.04 11.23
N ASP A 190 -2.45 18.76 11.63
CA ASP A 190 -3.05 18.35 12.91
C ASP A 190 -2.04 17.97 14.03
N ASN A 191 -0.74 18.14 13.82
CA ASN A 191 0.23 18.10 14.92
C ASN A 191 0.48 19.54 15.42
N GLY A 192 -0.46 20.00 16.25
CA GLY A 192 -0.51 21.33 16.84
C GLY A 192 0.84 21.95 17.19
N GLU A 193 1.23 22.96 16.41
CA GLU A 193 1.85 24.16 16.96
C GLU A 193 1.76 25.25 15.90
N GLY A 194 1.03 26.30 16.24
CA GLY A 194 0.83 27.46 15.36
C GLY A 194 2.13 28.14 14.99
N ALA A 195 2.48 28.08 13.72
CA ALA A 195 3.39 29.03 13.12
C ALA A 195 2.57 30.22 12.63
N ILE A 196 2.47 31.24 13.46
CA ILE A 196 2.03 32.59 13.08
C ILE A 196 3.08 33.12 12.10
N LEU A 197 2.71 33.20 10.82
CA LEU A 197 3.47 33.98 9.85
C LEU A 197 3.03 35.44 9.94
N HIS A 198 3.95 36.27 10.34
CA HIS A 198 3.91 37.72 10.15
C HIS A 198 4.39 38.10 8.76
#